data_35d6d76c7b74df7fa2da7eb8cba80421
#
_entry.id   35d6d76c7b74df7fa2da7eb8cba80421
#
_cell.length_a   1.000
_cell.length_b   1.000
_cell.length_c   1.000
_cell.angle_alpha   90.00
_cell.angle_beta   90.00
_cell.angle_gamma   90.00
#
_symmetry.space_group_name_H-M   'P 1'
#
loop_
_entity.id
_entity.type
_entity.pdbx_description
1 polymer ?
#
loop_
_entity_poly.entity_id
_entity_poly.type
_entity_poly.pdbx_seq_one_letter_code
_entity_poly.pdbx_strand_id
1 'polypeptide(L)'
;SELEQTSQKIEMRFSDAASMTEQVEGELEEYRNQVDTYIQFSTDGITLGKRDSPLTAVLGQERLSFLQNGKEIAYLSNNKLYITSTEVLDRFTVGNSASGFFDWIPRANGNLGMKWRQG
;
A
#
# COMPACT_ATOMS: atom_id res chain seq x y z
N SER A 1 -33.44 -17.63 -48.37
CA SER A 1 -34.72 -17.24 -47.78
C SER A 1 -34.49 -16.24 -46.62
N GLU A 2 -35.53 -15.52 -46.26
CA GLU A 2 -35.44 -14.54 -45.15
C GLU A 2 -35.18 -15.23 -43.82
N LEU A 3 -35.71 -16.42 -43.59
CA LEU A 3 -35.49 -17.19 -42.38
C LEU A 3 -34.02 -17.59 -42.23
N GLU A 4 -33.35 -18.00 -43.29
CA GLU A 4 -31.95 -18.36 -43.27
C GLU A 4 -31.05 -17.14 -42.97
N GLN A 5 -31.37 -15.99 -43.60
CA GLN A 5 -30.64 -14.76 -43.36
C GLN A 5 -30.78 -14.26 -41.91
N THR A 6 -31.99 -14.36 -41.37
CA THR A 6 -32.24 -13.98 -39.97
C THR A 6 -31.50 -14.90 -39.01
N SER A 7 -31.49 -16.20 -39.25
CA SER A 7 -30.76 -17.18 -38.44
C SER A 7 -29.25 -16.90 -38.45
N GLN A 8 -28.69 -16.63 -39.61
CA GLN A 8 -27.28 -16.28 -39.74
C GLN A 8 -26.93 -15.00 -39.00
N LYS A 9 -27.78 -13.98 -39.04
CA LYS A 9 -27.56 -12.73 -38.31
C LYS A 9 -27.60 -12.96 -36.79
N ILE A 10 -28.49 -13.80 -36.30
CA ILE A 10 -28.56 -14.14 -34.87
C ILE A 10 -27.30 -14.87 -34.45
N GLU A 11 -26.84 -15.86 -35.21
CA GLU A 11 -25.59 -16.58 -34.92
C GLU A 11 -24.40 -15.67 -34.85
N MET A 12 -24.26 -14.70 -35.79
CA MET A 12 -23.21 -13.73 -35.80
C MET A 12 -23.23 -12.84 -34.55
N ARG A 13 -24.39 -12.39 -34.12
CA ARG A 13 -24.54 -11.59 -32.91
C ARG A 13 -24.17 -12.37 -31.63
N PHE A 14 -24.54 -13.64 -31.55
CA PHE A 14 -24.11 -14.48 -30.45
C PHE A 14 -22.62 -14.68 -30.42
N SER A 15 -22.00 -14.89 -31.56
CA SER A 15 -20.54 -15.01 -31.67
C SER A 15 -19.83 -13.75 -31.23
N ASP A 16 -20.30 -12.58 -31.66
CA ASP A 16 -19.72 -11.30 -31.26
C ASP A 16 -19.88 -11.06 -29.75
N ALA A 17 -21.02 -11.35 -29.18
CA ALA A 17 -21.27 -11.22 -27.76
C ALA A 17 -20.36 -12.15 -26.94
N ALA A 18 -20.17 -13.39 -27.39
CA ALA A 18 -19.26 -14.33 -26.74
C ALA A 18 -17.82 -13.85 -26.79
N SER A 19 -17.37 -13.31 -27.94
CA SER A 19 -16.04 -12.73 -28.08
C SER A 19 -15.82 -11.53 -27.17
N MET A 20 -16.80 -10.64 -27.03
CA MET A 20 -16.75 -9.50 -26.10
C MET A 20 -16.69 -9.96 -24.65
N THR A 21 -17.45 -10.98 -24.28
CA THR A 21 -17.41 -11.53 -22.92
C THR A 21 -16.06 -12.12 -22.60
N GLU A 22 -15.46 -12.87 -23.49
CA GLU A 22 -14.11 -13.43 -23.32
C GLU A 22 -13.06 -12.33 -23.17
N GLN A 23 -13.16 -11.24 -23.93
CA GLN A 23 -12.26 -10.11 -23.84
C GLN A 23 -12.38 -9.41 -22.49
N VAL A 24 -13.58 -9.16 -21.99
CA VAL A 24 -13.83 -8.54 -20.70
C VAL A 24 -13.31 -9.43 -19.56
N GLU A 25 -13.57 -10.73 -19.62
CA GLU A 25 -13.04 -11.68 -18.63
C GLU A 25 -11.51 -11.68 -18.60
N GLY A 26 -10.85 -11.64 -19.76
CA GLY A 26 -9.41 -11.54 -19.87
C GLY A 26 -8.86 -10.27 -19.27
N GLU A 27 -9.49 -9.12 -19.52
CA GLU A 27 -9.12 -7.84 -18.93
C GLU A 27 -9.29 -7.84 -17.41
N LEU A 28 -10.38 -8.38 -16.89
CA LEU A 28 -10.63 -8.51 -15.46
C LEU A 28 -9.60 -9.41 -14.78
N GLU A 29 -9.23 -10.51 -15.40
CA GLU A 29 -8.19 -11.40 -14.90
C GLU A 29 -6.84 -10.72 -14.84
N GLU A 30 -6.48 -9.95 -15.87
CA GLU A 30 -5.26 -9.16 -15.90
C GLU A 30 -5.21 -8.14 -14.77
N TYR A 31 -6.30 -7.38 -14.54
CA TYR A 31 -6.40 -6.45 -13.41
C TYR A 31 -6.27 -7.16 -12.07
N ARG A 32 -6.93 -8.30 -11.90
CA ARG A 32 -6.83 -9.10 -10.69
C ARG A 32 -5.40 -9.54 -10.43
N ASN A 33 -4.71 -10.01 -11.46
CA ASN A 33 -3.30 -10.43 -11.34
C ASN A 33 -2.39 -9.27 -10.96
N GLN A 34 -2.62 -8.07 -11.50
CA GLN A 34 -1.88 -6.87 -11.13
C GLN A 34 -2.12 -6.49 -9.68
N VAL A 35 -3.37 -6.49 -9.23
CA VAL A 35 -3.72 -6.19 -7.84
C VAL A 35 -3.07 -7.23 -6.92
N ASP A 36 -3.23 -8.53 -7.20
CA ASP A 36 -2.71 -9.61 -6.37
C ASP A 36 -1.18 -9.61 -6.30
N THR A 37 -0.50 -8.99 -7.26
CA THR A 37 0.94 -8.86 -7.23
C THR A 37 1.40 -7.93 -6.11
N TYR A 38 0.67 -6.84 -5.86
CA TYR A 38 1.07 -5.79 -4.92
C TYR A 38 0.22 -5.72 -3.67
N ILE A 39 -0.98 -6.29 -3.69
CA ILE A 39 -1.93 -6.25 -2.57
C ILE A 39 -2.47 -7.66 -2.34
N GLN A 40 -2.21 -8.23 -1.17
CA GLN A 40 -2.73 -9.54 -0.80
C GLN A 40 -3.71 -9.40 0.37
N PHE A 41 -4.84 -10.05 0.27
CA PHE A 41 -5.85 -10.11 1.32
C PHE A 41 -5.78 -11.47 2.03
N SER A 42 -5.82 -11.46 3.34
CA SER A 42 -5.84 -12.67 4.16
C SER A 42 -6.72 -12.46 5.40
N THR A 43 -6.91 -13.51 6.18
CA THR A 43 -7.61 -13.40 7.47
C THR A 43 -6.88 -12.52 8.47
N ASP A 44 -5.57 -12.34 8.31
CA ASP A 44 -4.74 -11.52 9.19
C ASP A 44 -4.77 -10.03 8.81
N GLY A 45 -5.22 -9.70 7.60
CA GLY A 45 -5.30 -8.32 7.13
C GLY A 45 -4.89 -8.17 5.68
N ILE A 46 -4.32 -7.00 5.38
CA ILE A 46 -3.90 -6.62 4.03
C ILE A 46 -2.39 -6.49 4.01
N THR A 47 -1.74 -7.21 3.10
CA THR A 47 -0.30 -7.07 2.88
C THR A 47 -0.05 -6.24 1.63
N LEU A 48 0.75 -5.18 1.76
CA LEU A 48 1.17 -4.30 0.69
C LEU A 48 2.61 -4.59 0.32
N GLY A 49 2.86 -4.75 -0.97
CA GLY A 49 4.18 -5.05 -1.51
C GLY A 49 4.15 -6.30 -2.36
N LYS A 50 5.04 -6.35 -3.34
CA LYS A 50 5.17 -7.51 -4.22
C LYS A 50 5.59 -8.72 -3.40
N ARG A 51 5.05 -9.90 -3.70
CA ARG A 51 5.46 -11.14 -3.06
C ARG A 51 6.97 -11.31 -3.16
N ASP A 52 7.58 -11.78 -2.09
CA ASP A 52 9.03 -11.95 -1.97
C ASP A 52 9.83 -10.66 -2.01
N SER A 53 9.17 -9.49 -1.92
CA SER A 53 9.87 -8.23 -1.73
C SER A 53 10.56 -8.18 -0.37
N PRO A 54 11.76 -7.60 -0.29
CA PRO A 54 12.42 -7.44 1.00
C PRO A 54 11.65 -6.54 1.95
N LEU A 55 10.90 -5.57 1.43
CA LEU A 55 10.09 -4.66 2.25
C LEU A 55 8.61 -4.82 1.94
N THR A 56 7.81 -5.06 2.98
CA THR A 56 6.35 -5.14 2.89
C THR A 56 5.71 -4.40 4.06
N ALA A 57 4.44 -4.00 3.88
CA ALA A 57 3.62 -3.42 4.94
C ALA A 57 2.38 -4.30 5.15
N VAL A 58 2.01 -4.51 6.41
CA VAL A 58 0.83 -5.33 6.76
C VAL A 58 -0.12 -4.49 7.61
N LEU A 59 -1.32 -4.26 7.10
CA LEU A 59 -2.40 -3.63 7.85
C LEU A 59 -3.24 -4.74 8.49
N GLY A 60 -3.02 -4.98 9.77
CA GLY A 60 -3.77 -5.95 10.58
C GLY A 60 -4.87 -5.29 11.39
N GLN A 61 -5.49 -6.05 12.29
CA GLN A 61 -6.55 -5.54 13.17
C GLN A 61 -6.03 -4.58 14.24
N GLU A 62 -4.83 -4.81 14.74
CA GLU A 62 -4.30 -4.08 15.90
C GLU A 62 -3.20 -3.10 15.53
N ARG A 63 -2.53 -3.30 14.39
CA ARG A 63 -1.41 -2.47 14.02
C ARG A 63 -1.14 -2.48 12.52
N LEU A 64 -0.45 -1.44 12.08
CA LEU A 64 0.18 -1.36 10.77
C LEU A 64 1.66 -1.68 10.95
N SER A 65 2.12 -2.76 10.34
CA SER A 65 3.48 -3.27 10.48
C SER A 65 4.28 -3.06 9.20
N PHE A 66 5.56 -2.80 9.37
CA PHE A 66 6.54 -2.77 8.28
C PHE A 66 7.53 -3.91 8.50
N LEU A 67 7.72 -4.75 7.49
CA LEU A 67 8.57 -5.92 7.58
C LEU A 67 9.69 -5.86 6.56
N GLN A 68 10.87 -6.27 6.97
CA GLN A 68 12.01 -6.47 6.08
C GLN A 68 12.41 -7.94 6.14
N ASN A 69 12.37 -8.61 5.00
CA ASN A 69 12.64 -10.04 4.90
C ASN A 69 11.83 -10.86 5.90
N GLY A 70 10.55 -10.50 6.09
CA GLY A 70 9.64 -11.17 7.00
C GLY A 70 9.78 -10.80 8.47
N LYS A 71 10.73 -9.94 8.84
CA LYS A 71 10.94 -9.48 10.20
C LYS A 71 10.33 -8.10 10.41
N GLU A 72 9.53 -7.92 11.46
CA GLU A 72 8.94 -6.62 11.80
C GLU A 72 10.04 -5.64 12.24
N ILE A 73 10.14 -4.51 11.55
CA ILE A 73 11.13 -3.46 11.84
C ILE A 73 10.49 -2.20 12.39
N ALA A 74 9.20 -2.00 12.17
CA ALA A 74 8.45 -0.86 12.69
C ALA A 74 6.98 -1.21 12.71
N TYR A 75 6.21 -0.60 13.60
CA TYR A 75 4.75 -0.70 13.57
C TYR A 75 4.10 0.48 14.28
N LEU A 76 2.89 0.81 13.85
CA LEU A 76 2.03 1.81 14.45
C LEU A 76 0.89 1.11 15.19
N SER A 77 0.78 1.36 16.50
CA SER A 77 -0.25 0.79 17.37
C SER A 77 -0.42 1.65 18.62
N ASN A 78 -1.63 1.73 19.15
CA ASN A 78 -1.91 2.42 20.41
C ASN A 78 -1.35 3.85 20.48
N ASN A 79 -1.49 4.62 19.39
CA ASN A 79 -1.01 6.00 19.27
C ASN A 79 0.52 6.13 19.34
N LYS A 80 1.24 5.04 19.12
CA LYS A 80 2.71 5.04 19.13
C LYS A 80 3.25 4.41 17.85
N LEU A 81 4.38 4.94 17.40
CA LEU A 81 5.16 4.34 16.35
C LEU A 81 6.41 3.69 16.97
N TYR A 82 6.53 2.38 16.80
CA TYR A 82 7.66 1.59 17.28
C TYR A 82 8.62 1.37 16.12
N ILE A 83 9.89 1.74 16.28
CA ILE A 83 10.90 1.67 15.22
C ILE A 83 12.17 1.06 15.79
N THR A 84 12.77 0.09 15.08
CA THR A 84 14.04 -0.52 15.48
C THR A 84 15.23 0.39 15.20
N SER A 85 15.16 1.20 14.15
CA SER A 85 16.19 2.16 13.77
C SER A 85 15.54 3.27 12.96
N THR A 86 16.02 4.51 13.15
CA THR A 86 15.53 5.64 12.38
C THR A 86 16.66 6.62 12.08
N GLU A 87 16.57 7.25 10.91
CA GLU A 87 17.43 8.34 10.48
C GLU A 87 16.54 9.54 10.19
N VAL A 88 16.77 10.64 10.91
CA VAL A 88 16.04 11.88 10.73
C VAL A 88 16.94 12.85 9.97
N LEU A 89 16.54 13.25 8.78
CA LEU A 89 17.39 13.98 7.85
C LEU A 89 17.54 15.47 8.16
N ASP A 90 16.62 16.02 8.93
CA ASP A 90 16.61 17.46 9.21
C ASP A 90 16.45 17.72 10.71
N ARG A 91 15.25 17.56 11.24
CA ARG A 91 14.95 17.95 12.61
C ARG A 91 14.04 16.93 13.28
N PHE A 92 14.34 16.58 14.52
CA PHE A 92 13.48 15.78 15.37
C PHE A 92 12.83 16.67 16.42
N THR A 93 11.50 16.70 16.46
CA THR A 93 10.73 17.58 17.37
C THR A 93 9.91 16.76 18.34
N VAL A 94 9.99 17.11 19.62
CA VAL A 94 9.20 16.52 20.70
C VAL A 94 8.41 17.63 21.39
N GLY A 95 7.12 17.44 21.56
CA GLY A 95 6.27 18.41 22.26
C GLY A 95 4.94 18.64 21.58
N ASN A 96 4.25 19.69 22.00
CA ASN A 96 2.94 20.06 21.47
C ASN A 96 2.70 21.57 21.62
N SER A 97 1.62 22.07 21.03
CA SER A 97 1.30 23.49 21.04
C SER A 97 1.01 24.04 22.43
N ALA A 98 0.59 23.22 23.38
CA ALA A 98 0.28 23.66 24.74
C ALA A 98 1.54 23.81 25.61
N SER A 99 2.47 22.87 25.55
CA SER A 99 3.68 22.84 26.38
C SER A 99 4.94 23.35 25.68
N GLY A 100 4.87 23.58 24.37
CA GLY A 100 6.01 23.95 23.55
C GLY A 100 6.71 22.72 22.96
N PHE A 101 7.76 22.98 22.21
CA PHE A 101 8.48 21.97 21.45
C PHE A 101 9.96 21.99 21.76
N PHE A 102 10.58 20.83 21.81
CA PHE A 102 12.03 20.68 21.79
C PHE A 102 12.45 20.17 20.42
N ASP A 103 13.31 20.93 19.74
CA ASP A 103 13.86 20.58 18.45
C ASP A 103 15.29 20.09 18.60
N TRP A 104 15.58 18.90 18.07
CA TRP A 104 16.92 18.35 17.97
C TRP A 104 17.44 18.64 16.56
N ILE A 105 18.47 19.42 16.44
CA ILE A 105 18.95 19.94 15.15
C ILE A 105 20.44 19.69 15.02
N PRO A 106 20.91 19.10 13.89
CA PRO A 106 22.33 19.01 13.59
C PRO A 106 22.92 20.41 13.44
N ARG A 107 24.10 20.63 14.03
CA ARG A 107 24.80 21.91 13.95
C ARG A 107 25.97 21.82 13.00
N ALA A 108 26.38 22.98 12.46
CA ALA A 108 27.50 23.08 11.52
C ALA A 108 28.81 22.60 12.11
N ASN A 109 28.97 22.66 13.44
CA ASN A 109 30.20 22.18 14.13
C ASN A 109 30.24 20.67 14.36
N GLY A 110 29.25 19.91 13.80
CA GLY A 110 29.19 18.46 13.95
C GLY A 110 28.50 17.98 15.22
N ASN A 111 27.99 18.88 16.05
CA ASN A 111 27.24 18.53 17.26
C ASN A 111 25.75 18.54 17.02
N LEU A 112 25.01 17.88 17.94
CA LEU A 112 23.55 17.92 17.99
C LEU A 112 23.12 18.98 19.00
N GLY A 113 22.28 19.93 18.57
CA GLY A 113 21.70 20.95 19.43
C GLY A 113 20.25 20.63 19.78
N MET A 114 19.83 20.97 20.99
CA MET A 114 18.45 20.92 21.43
C MET A 114 17.96 22.33 21.68
N LYS A 115 16.85 22.72 21.08
CA LYS A 115 16.27 24.06 21.21
C LYS A 115 14.79 23.97 21.53
N TRP A 116 14.38 24.69 22.59
CA TRP A 116 12.97 24.84 22.92
C TRP A 116 12.36 25.99 22.12
N ARG A 117 11.14 25.80 21.66
CA ARG A 117 10.33 26.86 21.05
C ARG A 117 8.91 26.83 21.58
N GLN A 118 8.26 27.98 21.64
CA GLN A 118 6.89 28.11 22.05
C GLN A 118 5.95 27.47 21.01
N GLY A 119 4.95 26.81 21.51
CA GLY A 119 3.93 26.21 20.65
C GLY A 119 2.90 27.19 20.08
#